data_8835e07597e2b6da2bdb7c465257fa2a
#
_entry.id   8835e07597e2b6da2bdb7c465257fa2a
#
_cell.length_a   1.000
_cell.length_b   1.000
_cell.length_c   1.000
_cell.angle_alpha   90.00
_cell.angle_beta   90.00
_cell.angle_gamma   90.00
#
_symmetry.space_group_name_H-M   'P 1'
#
loop_
_entity.id
_entity.type
_entity.pdbx_description
1 polymer ?
#
loop_
_entity_poly.entity_id
_entity_poly.type
_entity_poly.pdbx_seq_one_letter_code
_entity_poly.pdbx_strand_id
1 'polypeptide(L)'
;MAKPFEPSNFDAVFVGTGAPRGRDLKIPGREDVGENFHIGIDWLMSVAFGHTSKIGKRVVVLGGGNTAMDCCRTAKRLGGEDVKVIVRSSFDTMKASPWEIEDAQNEDIEILNNHVPQRFLTENGKLCAVVFEKVKPE
;
A
#
# COMPACT_ATOMS: atom_id res chain seq x y z
N MET A 1 14.95 -12.18 -26.86
CA MET A 1 16.03 -12.58 -25.92
C MET A 1 16.85 -11.33 -25.59
N ALA A 2 16.92 -10.91 -24.34
CA ALA A 2 17.81 -9.83 -23.95
C ALA A 2 19.25 -10.28 -24.14
N LYS A 3 20.10 -9.45 -24.78
CA LYS A 3 21.53 -9.75 -24.93
C LYS A 3 22.15 -9.82 -23.54
N PRO A 4 23.03 -10.78 -23.26
CA PRO A 4 23.77 -10.81 -22.02
C PRO A 4 24.58 -9.52 -21.87
N PHE A 5 24.72 -9.07 -20.64
CA PHE A 5 25.54 -7.93 -20.28
C PHE A 5 26.99 -8.18 -20.67
N GLU A 6 27.52 -7.40 -21.61
CA GLU A 6 28.94 -7.50 -22.03
C GLU A 6 29.74 -6.43 -21.30
N PRO A 7 30.72 -6.81 -20.46
CA PRO A 7 31.52 -5.87 -19.67
C PRO A 7 32.28 -4.82 -20.50
N SER A 8 32.51 -5.11 -21.78
CA SER A 8 33.24 -4.21 -22.68
C SER A 8 32.48 -2.92 -23.06
N ASN A 9 31.19 -2.84 -22.76
CA ASN A 9 30.35 -1.70 -23.14
C ASN A 9 30.11 -0.67 -22.04
N PHE A 10 30.59 -0.95 -20.81
CA PHE A 10 30.33 -0.10 -19.65
C PHE A 10 31.52 -0.09 -18.70
N ASP A 11 31.93 1.08 -18.24
CA ASP A 11 33.02 1.24 -17.25
C ASP A 11 32.55 0.90 -15.82
N ALA A 12 31.26 1.04 -15.52
CA ALA A 12 30.66 0.74 -14.23
C ALA A 12 29.19 0.36 -14.36
N VAL A 13 28.68 -0.36 -13.37
CA VAL A 13 27.26 -0.72 -13.24
C VAL A 13 26.77 -0.30 -11.87
N PHE A 14 25.73 0.51 -11.85
CA PHE A 14 25.00 0.82 -10.61
C PHE A 14 23.85 -0.17 -10.41
N VAL A 15 23.84 -0.88 -9.28
CA VAL A 15 22.77 -1.81 -8.92
C VAL A 15 21.86 -1.15 -7.90
N GLY A 16 20.71 -0.69 -8.39
CA GLY A 16 19.71 0.03 -7.58
C GLY A 16 18.32 -0.62 -7.68
N THR A 17 18.24 -1.94 -7.49
CA THR A 17 17.01 -2.72 -7.69
C THR A 17 15.96 -2.52 -6.59
N GLY A 18 16.34 -1.92 -5.47
CA GLY A 18 15.45 -1.71 -4.32
C GLY A 18 14.96 -3.01 -3.69
N ALA A 19 13.82 -2.95 -3.00
CA ALA A 19 13.14 -4.07 -2.37
C ALA A 19 11.81 -4.36 -3.10
N PRO A 20 11.80 -5.09 -4.22
CA PRO A 20 10.64 -5.22 -5.09
C PRO A 20 9.55 -6.16 -4.55
N ARG A 21 9.78 -6.86 -3.44
CA ARG A 21 8.80 -7.79 -2.86
C ARG A 21 8.09 -7.16 -1.67
N GLY A 22 6.77 -7.02 -1.79
CA GLY A 22 5.91 -6.65 -0.69
C GLY A 22 5.66 -7.81 0.29
N ARG A 23 5.15 -7.47 1.47
CA ARG A 23 4.74 -8.46 2.47
C ARG A 23 3.24 -8.70 2.36
N ASP A 24 2.84 -9.96 2.36
CA ASP A 24 1.43 -10.34 2.46
C ASP A 24 0.98 -10.34 3.93
N LEU A 25 -0.29 -10.07 4.14
CA LEU A 25 -0.92 -10.04 5.46
C LEU A 25 -1.65 -11.37 5.72
N LYS A 26 -1.13 -12.13 6.68
CA LYS A 26 -1.70 -13.44 7.04
C LYS A 26 -2.66 -13.30 8.22
N ILE A 27 -3.91 -12.95 7.91
CA ILE A 27 -5.01 -12.89 8.88
C ILE A 27 -6.25 -13.63 8.34
N PRO A 28 -7.19 -14.06 9.19
CA PRO A 28 -8.40 -14.76 8.77
C PRO A 28 -9.17 -14.02 7.67
N GLY A 29 -9.67 -14.75 6.69
CA GLY A 29 -10.40 -14.23 5.52
C GLY A 29 -9.51 -13.69 4.40
N ARG A 30 -8.17 -13.80 4.51
CA ARG A 30 -7.25 -13.32 3.46
C ARG A 30 -7.41 -14.08 2.14
N GLU A 31 -7.66 -15.38 2.22
CA GLU A 31 -7.85 -16.22 1.04
C GLU A 31 -9.13 -15.91 0.27
N ASP A 32 -10.13 -15.32 0.95
CA ASP A 32 -11.46 -15.09 0.39
C ASP A 32 -11.62 -13.70 -0.26
N VAL A 33 -10.65 -12.79 -0.11
CA VAL A 33 -10.77 -11.40 -0.57
C VAL A 33 -10.53 -11.21 -2.08
N GLY A 34 -9.96 -12.22 -2.74
CA GLY A 34 -9.77 -12.25 -4.20
C GLY A 34 -9.05 -11.01 -4.73
N GLU A 35 -9.59 -10.43 -5.80
CA GLU A 35 -9.04 -9.27 -6.50
C GLU A 35 -9.14 -7.95 -5.71
N ASN A 36 -9.84 -7.95 -4.58
CA ASN A 36 -10.01 -6.74 -3.75
C ASN A 36 -8.82 -6.48 -2.81
N PHE A 37 -7.81 -7.33 -2.82
CA PHE A 37 -6.60 -7.16 -2.02
C PHE A 37 -5.37 -7.03 -2.92
N HIS A 38 -4.58 -6.00 -2.67
CA HIS A 38 -3.37 -5.72 -3.42
C HIS A 38 -2.17 -5.60 -2.48
N ILE A 39 -1.03 -6.11 -2.90
CA ILE A 39 0.26 -5.79 -2.29
C ILE A 39 0.68 -4.42 -2.81
N GLY A 40 0.90 -3.46 -1.91
CA GLY A 40 1.08 -2.05 -2.27
C GLY A 40 2.16 -1.79 -3.33
N ILE A 41 3.34 -2.40 -3.19
CA ILE A 41 4.43 -2.21 -4.15
C ILE A 41 4.08 -2.78 -5.54
N ASP A 42 3.42 -3.94 -5.60
CA ASP A 42 3.02 -4.57 -6.85
C ASP A 42 1.92 -3.75 -7.54
N TRP A 43 0.99 -3.22 -6.73
CA TRP A 43 -0.08 -2.35 -7.21
C TRP A 43 0.47 -1.03 -7.77
N LEU A 44 1.40 -0.37 -7.08
CA LEU A 44 2.05 0.85 -7.58
C LEU A 44 2.80 0.60 -8.90
N MET A 45 3.49 -0.53 -9.02
CA MET A 45 4.12 -0.93 -10.28
C MET A 45 3.07 -1.12 -11.39
N SER A 46 1.96 -1.80 -11.09
CA SER A 46 0.87 -2.01 -12.04
C SER A 46 0.27 -0.69 -12.54
N VAL A 47 0.14 0.30 -11.66
CA VAL A 47 -0.30 1.66 -12.03
C VAL A 47 0.76 2.36 -12.89
N ALA A 48 2.02 2.32 -12.49
CA ALA A 48 3.12 2.99 -13.20
C ALA A 48 3.31 2.47 -14.63
N PHE A 49 3.09 1.15 -14.83
CA PHE A 49 3.15 0.54 -16.16
C PHE A 49 1.82 0.60 -16.94
N GLY A 50 0.80 1.28 -16.41
CA GLY A 50 -0.49 1.46 -17.09
C GLY A 50 -1.38 0.21 -17.14
N HIS A 51 -1.06 -0.82 -16.34
CA HIS A 51 -1.90 -2.03 -16.24
C HIS A 51 -3.12 -1.82 -15.33
N THR A 52 -3.04 -0.85 -14.40
CA THR A 52 -4.14 -0.48 -13.50
C THR A 52 -4.41 1.02 -13.66
N SER A 53 -5.65 1.37 -14.04
CA SER A 53 -6.08 2.75 -14.25
C SER A 53 -7.29 3.15 -13.39
N LYS A 54 -7.80 2.25 -12.56
CA LYS A 54 -8.96 2.46 -11.70
C LYS A 54 -8.77 1.75 -10.37
N ILE A 55 -9.44 2.25 -9.34
CA ILE A 55 -9.54 1.59 -8.05
C ILE A 55 -10.99 1.67 -7.53
N GLY A 56 -11.31 0.89 -6.51
CA GLY A 56 -12.61 0.98 -5.84
C GLY A 56 -12.81 2.35 -5.17
N LYS A 57 -14.08 2.73 -4.96
CA LYS A 57 -14.42 4.01 -4.32
C LYS A 57 -13.96 4.10 -2.87
N ARG A 58 -14.00 2.98 -2.13
CA ARG A 58 -13.54 2.87 -0.74
C ARG A 58 -12.25 2.07 -0.70
N VAL A 59 -11.18 2.69 -0.22
CA VAL A 59 -9.84 2.11 -0.19
C VAL A 59 -9.27 2.19 1.21
N VAL A 60 -8.78 1.08 1.71
CA VAL A 60 -8.04 1.02 2.97
C VAL A 60 -6.60 0.63 2.65
N VAL A 61 -5.67 1.46 3.06
CA VAL A 61 -4.23 1.21 2.95
C VAL A 61 -3.69 0.81 4.33
N LEU A 62 -3.03 -0.33 4.41
CA LEU A 62 -2.47 -0.85 5.66
C LEU A 62 -0.97 -0.58 5.73
N GLY A 63 -0.56 0.25 6.68
CA GLY A 63 0.84 0.57 6.92
C GLY A 63 1.11 2.06 7.12
N GLY A 64 2.25 2.38 7.72
CA GLY A 64 2.65 3.75 8.06
C GLY A 64 4.03 4.14 7.53
N GLY A 65 4.47 3.56 6.41
CA GLY A 65 5.70 3.93 5.71
C GLY A 65 5.44 4.71 4.42
N ASN A 66 6.50 5.19 3.76
CA ASN A 66 6.39 5.98 2.51
C ASN A 66 5.59 5.26 1.42
N THR A 67 5.77 3.93 1.27
CA THR A 67 4.97 3.14 0.31
C THR A 67 3.46 3.25 0.58
N ALA A 68 3.04 3.33 1.85
CA ALA A 68 1.62 3.50 2.18
C ALA A 68 1.13 4.90 1.80
N MET A 69 1.97 5.93 1.98
CA MET A 69 1.67 7.30 1.54
C MET A 69 1.53 7.36 0.01
N ASP A 70 2.45 6.74 -0.72
CA ASP A 70 2.36 6.63 -2.18
C ASP A 70 1.07 5.90 -2.62
N CYS A 71 0.74 4.78 -1.97
CA CYS A 71 -0.47 4.02 -2.30
C CYS A 71 -1.75 4.83 -2.07
N CYS A 72 -1.89 5.49 -0.93
CA CYS A 72 -3.12 6.21 -0.61
C CYS A 72 -3.32 7.43 -1.53
N ARG A 73 -2.27 8.19 -1.81
CA ARG A 73 -2.31 9.33 -2.73
C ARG A 73 -2.58 8.88 -4.17
N THR A 74 -1.94 7.81 -4.62
CA THR A 74 -2.21 7.21 -5.94
C THR A 74 -3.66 6.71 -6.03
N ALA A 75 -4.17 6.05 -4.99
CA ALA A 75 -5.57 5.59 -4.95
C ALA A 75 -6.55 6.76 -5.06
N LYS A 76 -6.29 7.86 -4.36
CA LYS A 76 -7.10 9.09 -4.46
C LYS A 76 -7.16 9.61 -5.89
N ARG A 77 -6.01 9.68 -6.57
CA ARG A 77 -5.89 10.15 -7.96
C ARG A 77 -6.53 9.21 -8.99
N LEU A 78 -6.62 7.91 -8.68
CA LEU A 78 -7.31 6.93 -9.53
C LEU A 78 -8.82 6.84 -9.28
N GLY A 79 -9.39 7.75 -8.48
CA GLY A 79 -10.84 7.86 -8.26
C GLY A 79 -11.33 7.23 -6.95
N GLY A 80 -10.45 6.93 -6.00
CA GLY A 80 -10.83 6.58 -4.63
C GLY A 80 -11.54 7.78 -3.96
N GLU A 81 -12.79 7.57 -3.54
CA GLU A 81 -13.60 8.62 -2.89
C GLU A 81 -13.34 8.66 -1.39
N ASP A 82 -13.34 7.51 -0.73
CA ASP A 82 -13.05 7.33 0.69
C ASP A 82 -11.76 6.51 0.84
N VAL A 83 -10.62 7.20 0.98
CA VAL A 83 -9.31 6.59 1.14
C VAL A 83 -8.80 6.79 2.55
N LYS A 84 -8.51 5.71 3.26
CA LYS A 84 -8.01 5.73 4.63
C LYS A 84 -6.72 4.96 4.76
N VAL A 85 -5.82 5.47 5.59
CA VAL A 85 -4.59 4.76 5.98
C VAL A 85 -4.75 4.28 7.42
N ILE A 86 -4.51 3.00 7.64
CA ILE A 86 -4.59 2.38 8.96
C ILE A 86 -3.18 1.99 9.40
N VAL A 87 -2.77 2.53 10.54
CA VAL A 87 -1.41 2.40 11.05
C VAL A 87 -1.44 1.75 12.43
N ARG A 88 -0.60 0.73 12.62
CA ARG A 88 -0.49 0.03 13.92
C ARG A 88 0.14 0.91 14.99
N SER A 89 1.17 1.67 14.63
CA SER A 89 1.93 2.51 15.55
C SER A 89 1.24 3.86 15.81
N SER A 90 1.69 4.56 16.82
CA SER A 90 1.31 5.96 17.07
C SER A 90 1.79 6.86 15.92
N PHE A 91 1.24 8.05 15.84
CA PHE A 91 1.61 9.03 14.80
C PHE A 91 3.09 9.38 14.86
N ASP A 92 3.62 9.62 16.08
CA ASP A 92 5.01 10.03 16.30
C ASP A 92 6.04 8.95 15.94
N THR A 93 5.59 7.69 15.85
CA THR A 93 6.46 6.54 15.53
C THR A 93 6.22 5.99 14.12
N MET A 94 5.47 6.70 13.30
CA MET A 94 5.32 6.36 11.88
C MET A 94 6.66 6.39 11.16
N LYS A 95 6.84 5.46 10.21
CA LYS A 95 8.10 5.35 9.43
C LYS A 95 8.11 6.21 8.16
N ALA A 96 6.97 6.75 7.78
CA ALA A 96 6.88 7.67 6.66
C ALA A 96 7.56 8.99 6.99
N SER A 97 8.12 9.64 5.99
CA SER A 97 8.70 10.97 6.13
C SER A 97 7.61 11.98 6.50
N PRO A 98 7.90 12.97 7.36
CA PRO A 98 6.89 13.95 7.80
C PRO A 98 6.19 14.67 6.64
N TRP A 99 6.92 15.02 5.60
CA TRP A 99 6.35 15.67 4.40
C TRP A 99 5.43 14.74 3.59
N GLU A 100 5.69 13.43 3.53
CA GLU A 100 4.79 12.48 2.86
C GLU A 100 3.48 12.31 3.63
N ILE A 101 3.54 12.38 4.95
CA ILE A 101 2.35 12.36 5.82
C ILE A 101 1.55 13.64 5.62
N GLU A 102 2.20 14.81 5.64
CA GLU A 102 1.59 16.11 5.41
C GLU A 102 0.91 16.18 4.04
N ASP A 103 1.59 15.73 2.99
CA ASP A 103 1.04 15.65 1.64
C ASP A 103 -0.22 14.78 1.56
N ALA A 104 -0.21 13.61 2.23
CA ALA A 104 -1.39 12.74 2.28
C ALA A 104 -2.57 13.42 3.00
N GLN A 105 -2.30 14.12 4.10
CA GLN A 105 -3.32 14.87 4.84
C GLN A 105 -3.87 16.06 4.04
N ASN A 106 -3.02 16.76 3.28
CA ASN A 106 -3.42 17.85 2.39
C ASN A 106 -4.30 17.37 1.22
N GLU A 107 -4.22 16.09 0.88
CA GLU A 107 -5.11 15.43 -0.11
C GLU A 107 -6.38 14.83 0.53
N ASP A 108 -6.76 15.25 1.74
CA ASP A 108 -7.93 14.77 2.50
C ASP A 108 -7.93 13.26 2.75
N ILE A 109 -6.75 12.69 3.02
CA ILE A 109 -6.60 11.28 3.38
C ILE A 109 -6.56 11.14 4.89
N GLU A 110 -7.52 10.40 5.44
CA GLU A 110 -7.59 10.12 6.87
C GLU A 110 -6.56 9.05 7.28
N ILE A 111 -5.74 9.36 8.30
CA ILE A 111 -4.76 8.45 8.87
C ILE A 111 -5.21 8.04 10.27
N LEU A 112 -5.52 6.76 10.44
CA LEU A 112 -5.98 6.18 11.71
C LEU A 112 -4.85 5.37 12.36
N ASN A 113 -4.24 5.92 13.39
CA ASN A 113 -3.18 5.29 14.16
C ASN A 113 -3.72 4.33 15.23
N ASN A 114 -2.84 3.47 15.74
CA ASN A 114 -3.12 2.52 16.83
C ASN A 114 -4.22 1.50 16.48
N HIS A 115 -4.28 1.05 15.22
CA HIS A 115 -5.23 0.03 14.77
C HIS A 115 -4.50 -1.13 14.11
N VAL A 116 -4.86 -2.35 14.51
CA VAL A 116 -4.31 -3.60 13.98
C VAL A 116 -5.41 -4.38 13.26
N PRO A 117 -5.22 -4.76 11.99
CA PRO A 117 -6.18 -5.58 11.27
C PRO A 117 -6.26 -6.97 11.88
N GLN A 118 -7.48 -7.45 12.13
CA GLN A 118 -7.76 -8.73 12.76
C GLN A 118 -8.29 -9.78 11.78
N ARG A 119 -9.17 -9.38 10.88
CA ARG A 119 -9.76 -10.28 9.88
C ARG A 119 -10.41 -9.49 8.76
N PHE A 120 -10.53 -10.15 7.61
CA PHE A 120 -11.36 -9.69 6.52
C PHE A 120 -12.76 -10.30 6.61
N LEU A 121 -13.76 -9.52 6.21
CA LEU A 121 -15.14 -10.00 6.05
C LEU A 121 -15.48 -9.96 4.57
N THR A 122 -15.95 -11.07 4.06
CA THR A 122 -16.34 -11.23 2.66
C THR A 122 -17.81 -11.62 2.56
N GLU A 123 -18.47 -11.14 1.54
CA GLU A 123 -19.82 -11.51 1.21
C GLU A 123 -19.90 -11.78 -0.30
N ASN A 124 -20.44 -12.94 -0.68
CA ASN A 124 -20.50 -13.40 -2.08
C ASN A 124 -19.13 -13.33 -2.82
N GLY A 125 -18.04 -13.70 -2.14
CA GLY A 125 -16.68 -13.70 -2.69
C GLY A 125 -16.06 -12.30 -2.88
N LYS A 126 -16.65 -11.26 -2.28
CA LYS A 126 -16.14 -9.89 -2.33
C LYS A 126 -15.83 -9.38 -0.93
N LEU A 127 -14.74 -8.64 -0.81
CA LEU A 127 -14.40 -7.94 0.43
C LEU A 127 -15.47 -6.88 0.73
N CYS A 128 -16.10 -6.98 1.90
CA CYS A 128 -17.09 -6.01 2.36
C CYS A 128 -16.60 -5.17 3.56
N ALA A 129 -15.74 -5.74 4.41
CA ALA A 129 -15.18 -5.01 5.54
C ALA A 129 -13.83 -5.60 6.01
N VAL A 130 -13.09 -4.79 6.76
CA VAL A 130 -11.93 -5.22 7.54
C VAL A 130 -12.19 -4.89 9.01
N VAL A 131 -12.00 -5.85 9.89
CA VAL A 131 -12.14 -5.65 11.34
C VAL A 131 -10.79 -5.26 11.91
N PHE A 132 -10.79 -4.19 12.70
CA PHE A 132 -9.61 -3.69 13.37
C PHE A 132 -9.77 -3.73 14.89
N GLU A 133 -8.68 -3.96 15.57
CA GLU A 133 -8.55 -3.77 17.01
C GLU A 133 -7.78 -2.47 17.28
N LYS A 134 -8.32 -1.64 18.17
CA LYS A 134 -7.62 -0.46 18.65
C LYS A 134 -6.64 -0.87 19.72
N VAL A 135 -5.35 -0.62 19.51
CA VAL A 135 -4.28 -0.92 20.46
C VAL A 135 -3.85 0.34 21.19
N LYS A 136 -3.28 0.14 22.39
CA LYS A 136 -2.69 1.27 23.13
C LYS A 136 -1.42 1.73 22.40
N PRO A 137 -1.12 3.04 22.39
CA PRO A 137 0.17 3.54 21.91
C PRO A 137 1.30 2.90 22.71
N GLU A 138 2.29 2.37 22.02
CA GLU A 138 3.56 1.95 22.60
C GLU A 138 4.49 3.16 22.73
#